data_1ff29a7089090d85f2408bd112fad248
#
_entry.id   1ff29a7089090d85f2408bd112fad248
#
_cell.length_a   1.000
_cell.length_b   1.000
_cell.length_c   1.000
_cell.angle_alpha   90.00
_cell.angle_beta   90.00
_cell.angle_gamma   90.00
#
_symmetry.space_group_name_H-M   'P 1'
#
loop_
_entity.id
_entity.type
_entity.pdbx_description
1 polymer ?
#
loop_
_entity_poly.entity_id
_entity_poly.type
_entity_poly.pdbx_seq_one_letter_code
_entity_poly.pdbx_strand_id
1 'polypeptide(L)'
;MSNEKIIADLQFLVTNLAQQADGHLIQSRVFAAKGFNKLAEKYAEHATEERGYVEKFIDRILDLGGKVKLENKKEGEVFENPIDWVKHDLQVSVDGLTWLKKVLDNAKDDLTTYDMLKVYYKDEESDMYWGDQQLEMIECIGVQNWIAQQI
;
A
#
# COMPACT_ATOMS: atom_id res chain seq x y z
N MET A 1 0.42 -3.95 -27.75
CA MET A 1 0.54 -5.37 -27.36
C MET A 1 0.18 -5.53 -25.90
N SER A 2 -0.43 -6.65 -25.55
CA SER A 2 -0.86 -6.93 -24.18
C SER A 2 0.28 -6.88 -23.15
N ASN A 3 1.47 -7.40 -23.50
CA ASN A 3 2.62 -7.34 -22.59
C ASN A 3 3.09 -5.93 -22.31
N GLU A 4 3.04 -5.06 -23.27
CA GLU A 4 3.42 -3.65 -23.08
C GLU A 4 2.53 -2.96 -22.04
N LYS A 5 1.22 -3.22 -22.09
CA LYS A 5 0.27 -2.67 -21.13
C LYS A 5 0.50 -3.26 -19.73
N ILE A 6 0.71 -4.57 -19.64
CA ILE A 6 1.01 -5.26 -18.38
C ILE A 6 2.30 -4.70 -17.78
N ILE A 7 3.35 -4.56 -18.57
CA ILE A 7 4.63 -4.02 -18.10
C ILE A 7 4.47 -2.58 -17.61
N ALA A 8 3.70 -1.76 -18.31
CA ALA A 8 3.43 -0.39 -17.89
C ALA A 8 2.68 -0.34 -16.55
N ASP A 9 1.68 -1.20 -16.36
CA ASP A 9 0.94 -1.30 -15.11
C ASP A 9 1.83 -1.78 -13.95
N LEU A 10 2.68 -2.78 -14.19
CA LEU A 10 3.64 -3.26 -13.20
C LEU A 10 4.67 -2.18 -12.84
N GLN A 11 5.16 -1.43 -13.83
CA GLN A 11 6.09 -0.32 -13.56
C GLN A 11 5.44 0.75 -12.70
N PHE A 12 4.18 1.07 -12.96
CA PHE A 12 3.43 2.01 -12.12
C PHE A 12 3.38 1.52 -10.67
N LEU A 13 3.10 0.23 -10.46
CA LEU A 13 3.10 -0.38 -9.14
C LEU A 13 4.49 -0.33 -8.49
N VAL A 14 5.54 -0.66 -9.21
CA VAL A 14 6.92 -0.61 -8.68
C VAL A 14 7.23 0.78 -8.13
N THR A 15 6.95 1.81 -8.90
CA THR A 15 7.27 3.18 -8.50
C THR A 15 6.40 3.66 -7.33
N ASN A 16 5.10 3.48 -7.45
CA ASN A 16 4.16 4.02 -6.45
C ASN A 16 4.15 3.22 -5.16
N LEU A 17 4.29 1.89 -5.23
CA LEU A 17 4.33 1.06 -4.05
C LEU A 17 5.64 1.23 -3.27
N ALA A 18 6.75 1.45 -3.96
CA ALA A 18 8.01 1.80 -3.30
C ALA A 18 7.87 3.14 -2.55
N GLN A 19 7.17 4.11 -3.13
CA GLN A 19 6.85 5.37 -2.46
C GLN A 19 5.98 5.15 -1.21
N GLN A 20 4.96 4.30 -1.31
CA GLN A 20 4.11 3.96 -0.17
C GLN A 20 4.89 3.27 0.93
N ALA A 21 5.81 2.37 0.59
CA ALA A 21 6.67 1.70 1.56
C ALA A 21 7.53 2.71 2.34
N ASP A 22 8.13 3.66 1.63
CA ASP A 22 8.88 4.75 2.28
C ASP A 22 7.98 5.57 3.20
N GLY A 23 6.78 5.92 2.73
CA GLY A 23 5.80 6.68 3.50
C GLY A 23 5.34 5.96 4.76
N HIS A 24 5.02 4.67 4.66
CA HIS A 24 4.65 3.85 5.81
C HIS A 24 5.78 3.74 6.82
N LEU A 25 7.02 3.59 6.37
CA LEU A 25 8.17 3.56 7.27
C LEU A 25 8.33 4.89 8.02
N ILE A 26 8.21 6.01 7.31
CA ILE A 26 8.30 7.35 7.92
C ILE A 26 7.19 7.51 8.97
N GLN A 27 5.94 7.17 8.63
CA GLN A 27 4.81 7.23 9.57
C GLN A 27 5.03 6.35 10.79
N SER A 28 5.58 5.14 10.60
CA SER A 28 5.96 4.26 11.70
C SER A 28 6.91 4.96 12.67
N ARG A 29 7.92 5.64 12.17
CA ARG A 29 8.89 6.34 13.02
C ARG A 29 8.30 7.57 13.70
N VAL A 30 7.45 8.32 13.00
CA VAL A 30 6.72 9.47 13.57
C VAL A 30 5.86 9.01 14.75
N PHE A 31 5.11 7.94 14.58
CA PHE A 31 4.23 7.43 15.64
C PHE A 31 5.01 6.80 16.80
N ALA A 32 6.12 6.10 16.51
CA ALA A 32 7.00 5.59 17.55
C ALA A 32 7.58 6.72 18.43
N ALA A 33 7.96 7.83 17.80
CA ALA A 33 8.47 9.00 18.51
C ALA A 33 7.42 9.64 19.44
N LYS A 34 6.13 9.43 19.15
CA LYS A 34 5.01 9.90 20.00
C LYS A 34 4.59 8.86 21.05
N GLY A 35 5.18 7.68 21.05
CA GLY A 35 4.85 6.58 21.97
C GLY A 35 3.71 5.69 21.49
N PHE A 36 3.24 5.84 20.26
CA PHE A 36 2.19 5.00 19.67
C PHE A 36 2.82 3.75 19.05
N ASN A 37 3.34 2.86 19.88
CA ASN A 37 4.17 1.74 19.46
C ASN A 37 3.42 0.69 18.64
N LYS A 38 2.17 0.41 18.98
CA LYS A 38 1.35 -0.56 18.22
C LYS A 38 1.07 -0.06 16.81
N LEU A 39 0.73 1.21 16.68
CA LEU A 39 0.50 1.82 15.38
C LEU A 39 1.80 1.85 14.56
N ALA A 40 2.93 2.17 15.21
CA ALA A 40 4.24 2.15 14.58
C ALA A 40 4.60 0.76 14.04
N GLU A 41 4.35 -0.30 14.81
CA GLU A 41 4.57 -1.69 14.36
C GLU A 41 3.74 -2.02 13.13
N LYS A 42 2.48 -1.63 13.12
CA LYS A 42 1.57 -1.90 12.02
C LYS A 42 2.10 -1.32 10.70
N TYR A 43 2.54 -0.08 10.72
CA TYR A 43 3.06 0.57 9.50
C TYR A 43 4.47 0.13 9.13
N ALA A 44 5.28 -0.31 10.08
CA ALA A 44 6.56 -0.97 9.77
C ALA A 44 6.33 -2.30 9.05
N GLU A 45 5.34 -3.08 9.47
CA GLU A 45 4.95 -4.32 8.78
C GLU A 45 4.47 -4.05 7.35
N HIS A 46 3.61 -3.04 7.17
CA HIS A 46 3.14 -2.63 5.85
C HIS A 46 4.31 -2.27 4.93
N ALA A 47 5.27 -1.50 5.42
CA ALA A 47 6.45 -1.11 4.64
C ALA A 47 7.24 -2.34 4.17
N THR A 48 7.43 -3.33 5.05
CA THR A 48 8.15 -4.56 4.72
C THR A 48 7.41 -5.39 3.68
N GLU A 49 6.10 -5.56 3.84
CA GLU A 49 5.26 -6.29 2.89
C GLU A 49 5.26 -5.64 1.51
N GLU A 50 5.13 -4.32 1.48
CA GLU A 50 5.12 -3.56 0.23
C GLU A 50 6.43 -3.68 -0.52
N ARG A 51 7.57 -3.64 0.16
CA ARG A 51 8.88 -3.86 -0.47
C ARG A 51 8.98 -5.26 -1.05
N GLY A 52 8.42 -6.26 -0.40
CA GLY A 52 8.34 -7.61 -0.93
C GLY A 52 7.55 -7.69 -2.24
N TYR A 53 6.43 -6.99 -2.32
CA TYR A 53 5.64 -6.91 -3.56
C TYR A 53 6.37 -6.16 -4.66
N VAL A 54 7.05 -5.06 -4.34
CA VAL A 54 7.86 -4.31 -5.31
C VAL A 54 8.88 -5.23 -5.96
N GLU A 55 9.58 -6.03 -5.16
CA GLU A 55 10.57 -6.99 -5.67
C GLU A 55 9.93 -8.00 -6.64
N LYS A 56 8.78 -8.55 -6.28
CA LYS A 56 8.04 -9.49 -7.15
C LYS A 56 7.61 -8.85 -8.47
N PHE A 57 7.15 -7.63 -8.43
CA PHE A 57 6.72 -6.90 -9.64
C PHE A 57 7.90 -6.55 -10.53
N ILE A 58 9.05 -6.21 -9.96
CA ILE A 58 10.30 -6.02 -10.71
C ILE A 58 10.67 -7.32 -11.44
N ASP A 59 10.69 -8.43 -10.72
CA ASP A 59 11.01 -9.74 -11.30
C ASP A 59 10.07 -10.09 -12.46
N ARG A 60 8.79 -9.78 -12.29
CA ARG A 60 7.80 -10.09 -13.33
C ARG A 60 7.98 -9.24 -14.59
N ILE A 61 8.32 -7.96 -14.45
CA ILE A 61 8.66 -7.12 -15.61
C ILE A 61 9.81 -7.75 -16.40
N LEU A 62 10.85 -8.20 -15.69
CA LEU A 62 12.01 -8.84 -16.31
C LEU A 62 11.64 -10.16 -16.98
N ASP A 63 10.81 -10.98 -16.35
CA ASP A 63 10.30 -12.24 -16.93
C ASP A 63 9.57 -12.00 -18.24
N LEU A 64 8.82 -10.91 -18.32
CA LEU A 64 8.06 -10.54 -19.53
C LEU A 64 8.93 -9.87 -20.61
N GLY A 65 10.24 -9.77 -20.38
CA GLY A 65 11.17 -9.16 -21.33
C GLY A 65 11.20 -7.63 -21.29
N GLY A 66 10.57 -7.03 -20.28
CA GLY A 66 10.55 -5.58 -20.09
C GLY A 66 11.81 -5.05 -19.44
N LYS A 67 11.91 -3.71 -19.40
CA LYS A 67 12.97 -3.00 -18.69
C LYS A 67 12.36 -2.24 -17.52
N VAL A 68 12.95 -2.39 -16.34
CA VAL A 68 12.50 -1.67 -15.15
C VAL A 68 13.14 -0.29 -15.13
N LYS A 69 12.34 0.72 -14.81
CA LYS A 69 12.80 2.09 -14.70
C LYS A 69 12.94 2.47 -13.23
N LEU A 70 13.98 3.24 -12.92
CA LEU A 70 14.12 3.91 -11.64
C LEU A 70 13.57 5.34 -11.81
N GLU A 71 12.30 5.50 -11.50
CA GLU A 71 11.59 6.76 -11.73
C GLU A 71 11.67 7.68 -10.51
N ASN A 72 11.60 8.98 -10.74
CA ASN A 72 11.51 9.97 -9.67
C ASN A 72 10.16 9.84 -8.97
N LYS A 73 10.18 10.03 -7.66
CA LYS A 73 8.98 10.01 -6.82
C LYS A 73 8.58 11.42 -6.43
N LYS A 74 7.29 11.66 -6.31
CA LYS A 74 6.76 12.93 -5.84
C LYS A 74 6.92 13.03 -4.32
N GLU A 75 7.05 14.26 -3.82
CA GLU A 75 6.95 14.49 -2.38
C GLU A 75 5.57 14.09 -1.88
N GLY A 76 5.53 13.34 -0.77
CA GLY A 76 4.31 12.95 -0.09
C GLY A 76 4.13 13.70 1.21
N GLU A 77 2.92 13.75 1.71
CA GLU A 77 2.61 14.35 3.01
C GLU A 77 2.95 13.39 4.14
N VAL A 78 3.54 13.91 5.22
CA VAL A 78 3.77 13.17 6.47
C VAL A 78 2.80 13.69 7.52
N PHE A 79 2.06 12.79 8.15
CA PHE A 79 0.99 13.13 9.08
C PHE A 79 1.47 13.01 10.52
N GLU A 80 1.18 14.03 11.31
CA GLU A 80 1.42 14.01 12.76
C GLU A 80 0.23 13.43 13.52
N ASN A 81 -0.99 13.68 13.05
CA ASN A 81 -2.21 13.20 13.68
C ASN A 81 -2.51 11.77 13.20
N PRO A 82 -2.57 10.78 14.11
CA PRO A 82 -2.78 9.39 13.71
C PRO A 82 -4.15 9.14 13.07
N ILE A 83 -5.18 9.89 13.46
CA ILE A 83 -6.53 9.71 12.89
C ILE A 83 -6.57 10.24 11.47
N ASP A 84 -6.01 11.42 11.23
CA ASP A 84 -5.91 11.98 9.87
C ASP A 84 -5.11 11.06 8.95
N TRP A 85 -4.05 10.44 9.49
CA TRP A 85 -3.27 9.46 8.75
C TRP A 85 -4.09 8.22 8.38
N VAL A 86 -4.83 7.64 9.33
CA VAL A 86 -5.66 6.46 9.05
C VAL A 86 -6.69 6.77 7.97
N LYS A 87 -7.33 7.95 8.02
CA LYS A 87 -8.28 8.38 6.99
C LYS A 87 -7.62 8.52 5.63
N HIS A 88 -6.46 9.14 5.57
CA HIS A 88 -5.70 9.32 4.33
C HIS A 88 -5.30 7.97 3.73
N ASP A 89 -4.71 7.10 4.55
CA ASP A 89 -4.22 5.80 4.10
C ASP A 89 -5.37 4.89 3.63
N LEU A 90 -6.52 4.95 4.30
CA LEU A 90 -7.74 4.26 3.86
C LEU A 90 -8.17 4.74 2.47
N GLN A 91 -8.17 6.04 2.23
CA GLN A 91 -8.57 6.59 0.93
C GLN A 91 -7.59 6.16 -0.17
N VAL A 92 -6.29 6.14 0.12
CA VAL A 92 -5.27 5.63 -0.80
C VAL A 92 -5.56 4.17 -1.15
N SER A 93 -5.90 3.34 -0.17
CA SER A 93 -6.26 1.93 -0.41
C SER A 93 -7.52 1.79 -1.27
N VAL A 94 -8.55 2.56 -0.99
CA VAL A 94 -9.82 2.55 -1.77
C VAL A 94 -9.55 2.91 -3.24
N ASP A 95 -8.80 3.98 -3.47
CA ASP A 95 -8.46 4.43 -4.82
C ASP A 95 -7.57 3.41 -5.54
N GLY A 96 -6.61 2.84 -4.81
CA GLY A 96 -5.72 1.81 -5.33
C GLY A 96 -6.46 0.55 -5.75
N LEU A 97 -7.43 0.11 -4.96
CA LEU A 97 -8.26 -1.07 -5.29
C LEU A 97 -9.10 -0.83 -6.54
N THR A 98 -9.64 0.37 -6.72
CA THR A 98 -10.40 0.73 -7.92
C THR A 98 -9.51 0.64 -9.16
N TRP A 99 -8.30 1.14 -9.09
CA TRP A 99 -7.33 1.06 -10.18
C TRP A 99 -6.88 -0.39 -10.44
N LEU A 100 -6.62 -1.16 -9.38
CA LEU A 100 -6.19 -2.57 -9.48
C LEU A 100 -7.20 -3.44 -10.23
N LYS A 101 -8.50 -3.17 -10.10
CA LYS A 101 -9.53 -3.91 -10.87
C LYS A 101 -9.30 -3.78 -12.36
N LYS A 102 -8.92 -2.61 -12.84
CA LYS A 102 -8.60 -2.36 -14.25
C LYS A 102 -7.33 -3.10 -14.67
N VAL A 103 -6.33 -3.09 -13.80
CA VAL A 103 -5.06 -3.79 -14.03
C VAL A 103 -5.27 -5.30 -14.09
N LEU A 104 -6.08 -5.85 -13.19
CA LEU A 104 -6.46 -7.27 -13.22
C LEU A 104 -7.16 -7.64 -14.52
N ASP A 105 -8.08 -6.81 -14.99
CA ASP A 105 -8.76 -7.05 -16.26
C ASP A 105 -7.76 -7.05 -17.43
N ASN A 106 -6.82 -6.14 -17.44
CA ASN A 106 -5.76 -6.09 -18.46
C ASN A 106 -4.85 -7.32 -18.45
N ALA A 107 -4.67 -7.94 -17.29
CA ALA A 107 -3.75 -9.06 -17.08
C ALA A 107 -4.44 -10.44 -17.11
N LYS A 108 -5.74 -10.50 -17.34
CA LYS A 108 -6.52 -11.73 -17.17
C LYS A 108 -6.06 -12.92 -18.04
N ASP A 109 -5.44 -12.66 -19.18
CA ASP A 109 -4.95 -13.70 -20.08
C ASP A 109 -3.51 -14.11 -19.77
N ASP A 110 -2.80 -13.38 -18.91
CA ASP A 110 -1.49 -13.75 -18.39
C ASP A 110 -1.70 -14.26 -16.97
N LEU A 111 -1.89 -15.57 -16.83
CA LEU A 111 -2.30 -16.19 -15.57
C LEU A 111 -1.31 -15.94 -14.43
N THR A 112 -0.02 -15.95 -14.73
CA THR A 112 1.01 -15.72 -13.70
C THR A 112 0.95 -14.30 -13.16
N THR A 113 0.86 -13.31 -14.05
CA THR A 113 0.71 -11.90 -13.65
C THR A 113 -0.62 -11.68 -12.96
N TYR A 114 -1.70 -12.23 -13.49
CA TYR A 114 -3.03 -12.13 -12.89
C TYR A 114 -3.05 -12.65 -11.46
N ASP A 115 -2.50 -13.84 -11.24
CA ASP A 115 -2.46 -14.45 -9.91
C ASP A 115 -1.65 -13.62 -8.93
N MET A 116 -0.49 -13.13 -9.34
CA MET A 116 0.36 -12.26 -8.54
C MET A 116 -0.36 -10.97 -8.13
N LEU A 117 -1.02 -10.32 -9.09
CA LEU A 117 -1.79 -9.10 -8.84
C LEU A 117 -3.02 -9.36 -7.96
N LYS A 118 -3.64 -10.51 -8.10
CA LYS A 118 -4.78 -10.91 -7.28
C LYS A 118 -4.39 -11.12 -5.82
N VAL A 119 -3.24 -11.71 -5.56
CA VAL A 119 -2.71 -11.85 -4.20
C VAL A 119 -2.47 -10.47 -3.58
N TYR A 120 -1.84 -9.58 -4.32
CA TYR A 120 -1.63 -8.20 -3.88
C TYR A 120 -2.96 -7.47 -3.64
N TYR A 121 -3.94 -7.63 -4.53
CA TYR A 121 -5.28 -7.05 -4.37
C TYR A 121 -5.92 -7.46 -3.04
N LYS A 122 -5.83 -8.74 -2.69
CA LYS A 122 -6.41 -9.25 -1.44
C LYS A 122 -5.73 -8.65 -0.21
N ASP A 123 -4.42 -8.45 -0.25
CA ASP A 123 -3.68 -7.81 0.84
C ASP A 123 -4.11 -6.35 1.00
N GLU A 124 -4.23 -5.61 -0.10
CA GLU A 124 -4.70 -4.23 -0.08
C GLU A 124 -6.14 -4.13 0.43
N GLU A 125 -6.99 -5.05 0.04
CA GLU A 125 -8.38 -5.12 0.51
C GLU A 125 -8.42 -5.37 2.01
N SER A 126 -7.56 -6.25 2.52
CA SER A 126 -7.43 -6.52 3.96
C SER A 126 -6.98 -5.27 4.72
N ASP A 127 -6.04 -4.52 4.17
CA ASP A 127 -5.58 -3.25 4.74
C ASP A 127 -6.70 -2.20 4.75
N MET A 128 -7.49 -2.16 3.69
CA MET A 128 -8.67 -1.28 3.61
C MET A 128 -9.68 -1.61 4.72
N TYR A 129 -9.99 -2.89 4.91
CA TYR A 129 -10.92 -3.31 5.97
C TYR A 129 -10.38 -2.97 7.35
N TRP A 130 -9.08 -3.13 7.56
CA TRP A 130 -8.46 -2.74 8.83
C TRP A 130 -8.62 -1.23 9.09
N GLY A 131 -8.34 -0.40 8.09
CA GLY A 131 -8.49 1.06 8.22
C GLY A 131 -9.92 1.48 8.50
N ASP A 132 -10.87 0.90 7.79
CA ASP A 132 -12.30 1.14 7.98
C ASP A 132 -12.74 0.75 9.40
N GLN A 133 -12.28 -0.39 9.89
CA GLN A 133 -12.52 -0.87 11.25
C GLN A 133 -11.97 0.11 12.29
N GLN A 134 -10.77 0.68 12.07
CA GLN A 134 -10.21 1.67 12.99
C GLN A 134 -11.09 2.91 13.10
N LEU A 135 -11.59 3.40 11.97
CA LEU A 135 -12.48 4.57 11.98
C LEU A 135 -13.81 4.29 12.69
N GLU A 136 -14.38 3.10 12.52
CA GLU A 136 -15.58 2.69 13.25
C GLU A 136 -15.32 2.62 14.76
N MET A 137 -14.18 2.07 15.16
CA MET A 137 -13.78 2.03 16.57
C MET A 137 -13.67 3.42 17.16
N ILE A 138 -13.08 4.36 16.43
CA ILE A 138 -12.95 5.75 16.88
C ILE A 138 -14.33 6.36 17.14
N GLU A 139 -15.29 6.12 16.27
CA GLU A 139 -16.66 6.60 16.47
C GLU A 139 -17.31 5.96 17.70
N CYS A 140 -17.07 4.67 17.95
CA CYS A 140 -17.71 3.94 19.04
C CYS A 140 -17.11 4.26 20.41
N ILE A 141 -15.78 4.32 20.51
CA ILE A 141 -15.08 4.46 21.81
C ILE A 141 -14.43 5.82 22.03
N GLY A 142 -14.45 6.68 21.03
CA GLY A 142 -13.87 8.01 21.06
C GLY A 142 -12.38 8.04 20.78
N VAL A 143 -11.89 9.20 20.38
CA VAL A 143 -10.50 9.45 19.95
C VAL A 143 -9.50 9.07 21.04
N GLN A 144 -9.73 9.52 22.26
CA GLN A 144 -8.77 9.30 23.36
C GLN A 144 -8.64 7.84 23.73
N ASN A 145 -9.74 7.09 23.76
CA ASN A 145 -9.71 5.67 24.05
C ASN A 145 -9.01 4.88 22.94
N TRP A 146 -9.25 5.27 21.67
CA TRP A 146 -8.59 4.64 20.56
C TRP A 146 -7.07 4.90 20.58
N ILE A 147 -6.65 6.14 20.83
CA ILE A 147 -5.22 6.52 20.94
C ILE A 147 -4.54 5.73 22.06
N ALA A 148 -5.20 5.55 23.19
CA ALA A 148 -4.66 4.77 24.30
C ALA A 148 -4.36 3.32 23.93
N GLN A 149 -5.08 2.76 22.97
CA GLN A 149 -4.84 1.40 22.48
C GLN A 149 -3.64 1.30 21.53
N GLN A 150 -3.08 2.42 21.08
CA GLN A 150 -1.94 2.44 20.17
C GLN A 150 -0.58 2.49 20.88
N ILE A 151 -0.58 2.58 22.17
CA ILE A 151 0.64 2.67 22.98
C ILE A 151 1.40 1.35 23.04
#